data_3fe7f4580ec3eb78a524cf3889a57015
#
_entry.id   3fe7f4580ec3eb78a524cf3889a57015
#
_cell.length_a   1.000
_cell.length_b   1.000
_cell.length_c   1.000
_cell.angle_alpha   90.00
_cell.angle_beta   90.00
_cell.angle_gamma   90.00
#
_symmetry.space_group_name_H-M   'P 1'
#
loop_
_entity.id
_entity.type
_entity.pdbx_description
1 polymer ?
#
loop_
_entity_poly.entity_id
_entity_poly.type
_entity_poly.pdbx_seq_one_letter_code
_entity_poly.pdbx_strand_id
1 'polypeptide(L)'
;MQVKSAVFVKSAQKASQCPPQTLPEFAFIGRSNVGKSSLINYLTRQKGLAKVSGTPGKTRLINYFLVNDSWHLVDLPGYGYAKVSKTDRQGFSAIITQYLEARDKLTCLFVLVDSRLAPQKMDVEFMTLLGRHGIPFAIVFTKTDKIGIQVLKDNVDVYSKKLLEYWEELPSMFYTSSSKKSGADEVLDYIEECIAIVNTNME
;
A
#
# COMPACT_ATOMS: atom_id res chain seq x y z
N MET A 1 12.87 -11.79 -3.10
CA MET A 1 11.86 -12.92 -3.12
C MET A 1 11.28 -13.14 -4.50
N GLN A 2 11.10 -14.40 -4.92
CA GLN A 2 10.40 -14.74 -6.16
C GLN A 2 8.94 -15.13 -5.88
N VAL A 3 7.99 -14.48 -6.56
CA VAL A 3 6.58 -14.90 -6.53
C VAL A 3 6.36 -16.05 -7.49
N LYS A 4 6.02 -17.23 -6.95
CA LYS A 4 5.73 -18.48 -7.68
C LYS A 4 4.22 -18.68 -7.86
N SER A 5 3.44 -18.26 -6.87
CA SER A 5 1.97 -18.35 -6.89
C SER A 5 1.35 -17.10 -6.25
N ALA A 6 0.20 -16.70 -6.76
CA ALA A 6 -0.66 -15.71 -6.11
C ALA A 6 -2.12 -16.05 -6.46
N VAL A 7 -2.94 -16.27 -5.45
CA VAL A 7 -4.31 -16.74 -5.60
C VAL A 7 -5.27 -15.81 -4.86
N PHE A 8 -6.36 -15.41 -5.51
CA PHE A 8 -7.42 -14.67 -4.84
C PHE A 8 -8.08 -15.54 -3.76
N VAL A 9 -8.15 -15.03 -2.53
CA VAL A 9 -8.76 -15.72 -1.41
C VAL A 9 -10.22 -15.27 -1.23
N LYS A 10 -10.43 -13.99 -0.98
CA LYS A 10 -11.77 -13.40 -0.81
C LYS A 10 -11.75 -11.89 -0.86
N SER A 11 -12.96 -11.31 -1.00
CA SER A 11 -13.23 -9.89 -0.73
C SER A 11 -14.03 -9.74 0.55
N ALA A 12 -13.70 -8.71 1.35
CA ALA A 12 -14.38 -8.40 2.60
C ALA A 12 -14.92 -6.96 2.59
N GLN A 13 -16.11 -6.74 3.14
CA GLN A 13 -16.73 -5.42 3.31
C GLN A 13 -16.38 -4.77 4.65
N LYS A 14 -15.86 -5.56 5.59
CA LYS A 14 -15.45 -5.13 6.93
C LYS A 14 -14.39 -6.07 7.50
N ALA A 15 -13.61 -5.60 8.47
CA ALA A 15 -12.50 -6.34 9.06
C ALA A 15 -12.90 -7.73 9.60
N SER A 16 -14.08 -7.87 10.20
CA SER A 16 -14.57 -9.15 10.73
C SER A 16 -14.83 -10.22 9.67
N GLN A 17 -14.86 -9.88 8.40
CA GLN A 17 -15.04 -10.81 7.28
C GLN A 17 -13.71 -11.19 6.62
N CYS A 18 -12.59 -10.60 7.05
CA CYS A 18 -11.26 -10.95 6.55
C CYS A 18 -10.88 -12.39 6.91
N PRO A 19 -9.91 -13.00 6.19
CA PRO A 19 -9.39 -14.32 6.55
C PRO A 19 -8.83 -14.38 7.98
N PRO A 20 -8.70 -15.57 8.59
CA PRO A 20 -7.99 -15.74 9.87
C PRO A 20 -6.57 -15.16 9.81
N GLN A 21 -6.10 -14.62 10.94
CA GLN A 21 -4.80 -13.98 11.06
C GLN A 21 -3.68 -15.00 11.34
N THR A 22 -3.45 -15.90 10.39
CA THR A 22 -2.45 -16.99 10.52
C THR A 22 -1.14 -16.69 9.83
N LEU A 23 -1.14 -15.76 8.87
CA LEU A 23 0.01 -15.40 8.05
C LEU A 23 0.28 -13.89 8.11
N PRO A 24 1.53 -13.45 7.87
CA PRO A 24 1.85 -12.03 7.71
C PRO A 24 1.02 -11.37 6.61
N GLU A 25 0.58 -10.13 6.85
CA GLU A 25 -0.20 -9.33 5.90
C GLU A 25 0.62 -8.12 5.44
N PHE A 26 0.68 -7.95 4.14
CA PHE A 26 1.25 -6.77 3.49
C PHE A 26 0.14 -6.07 2.71
N ALA A 27 -0.28 -4.92 3.21
CA ALA A 27 -1.41 -4.21 2.64
C ALA A 27 -0.95 -3.08 1.71
N PHE A 28 -1.71 -2.85 0.65
CA PHE A 28 -1.46 -1.82 -0.35
C PHE A 28 -2.62 -0.84 -0.39
N ILE A 29 -2.31 0.44 -0.24
CA ILE A 29 -3.28 1.52 -0.22
C ILE A 29 -2.76 2.73 -0.98
N GLY A 30 -3.65 3.61 -1.41
CA GLY A 30 -3.30 4.86 -2.05
C GLY A 30 -4.53 5.54 -2.64
N ARG A 31 -4.34 6.70 -3.24
CA ARG A 31 -5.43 7.43 -3.89
C ARG A 31 -5.94 6.71 -5.14
N SER A 32 -7.16 7.02 -5.53
CA SER A 32 -7.72 6.51 -6.79
C SER A 32 -6.79 6.82 -7.96
N ASN A 33 -6.61 5.85 -8.87
CA ASN A 33 -5.76 5.95 -10.05
C ASN A 33 -4.25 6.16 -9.77
N VAL A 34 -3.79 5.93 -8.56
CA VAL A 34 -2.36 5.97 -8.24
C VAL A 34 -1.54 4.87 -8.94
N GLY A 35 -2.18 3.79 -9.38
CA GLY A 35 -1.52 2.64 -10.03
C GLY A 35 -1.50 1.38 -9.17
N LYS A 36 -2.27 1.34 -8.06
CA LYS A 36 -2.27 0.23 -7.10
C LYS A 36 -2.53 -1.14 -7.73
N SER A 37 -3.63 -1.33 -8.45
CA SER A 37 -3.94 -2.61 -9.11
C SER A 37 -2.90 -3.01 -10.16
N SER A 38 -2.31 -2.04 -10.86
CA SER A 38 -1.23 -2.30 -11.83
C SER A 38 0.04 -2.77 -11.12
N LEU A 39 0.38 -2.18 -9.98
CA LEU A 39 1.52 -2.61 -9.17
C LEU A 39 1.28 -4.01 -8.59
N ILE A 40 0.12 -4.29 -8.02
CA ILE A 40 -0.24 -5.61 -7.50
C ILE A 40 -0.10 -6.68 -8.59
N ASN A 41 -0.66 -6.44 -9.78
CA ASN A 41 -0.53 -7.36 -10.90
C ASN A 41 0.93 -7.54 -11.35
N TYR A 42 1.74 -6.50 -11.24
CA TYR A 42 3.16 -6.56 -11.57
C TYR A 42 3.96 -7.34 -10.52
N LEU A 43 3.78 -7.07 -9.23
CA LEU A 43 4.41 -7.79 -8.12
C LEU A 43 4.09 -9.29 -8.17
N THR A 44 2.83 -9.63 -8.44
CA THR A 44 2.36 -11.01 -8.50
C THR A 44 2.65 -11.71 -9.82
N ARG A 45 3.19 -10.99 -10.82
CA ARG A 45 3.41 -11.49 -12.18
C ARG A 45 2.15 -12.05 -12.84
N GLN A 46 0.97 -11.63 -12.39
CA GLN A 46 -0.33 -12.09 -12.90
C GLN A 46 -1.14 -10.93 -13.50
N LYS A 47 -1.52 -11.09 -14.77
CA LYS A 47 -2.40 -10.12 -15.42
C LYS A 47 -3.83 -10.28 -14.90
N GLY A 48 -4.42 -9.19 -14.37
CA GLY A 48 -5.82 -9.17 -13.98
C GLY A 48 -6.15 -9.81 -12.63
N LEU A 49 -5.18 -10.17 -11.81
CA LEU A 49 -5.40 -10.65 -10.44
C LEU A 49 -6.12 -9.56 -9.62
N ALA A 50 -5.58 -8.36 -9.57
CA ALA A 50 -6.27 -7.19 -9.07
C ALA A 50 -6.97 -6.47 -10.24
N LYS A 51 -8.28 -6.24 -10.11
CA LYS A 51 -9.07 -5.58 -11.16
C LYS A 51 -8.65 -4.11 -11.32
N VAL A 52 -8.16 -3.77 -12.50
CA VAL A 52 -7.89 -2.39 -12.86
C VAL A 52 -9.21 -1.74 -13.27
N SER A 53 -9.73 -0.80 -12.49
CA SER A 53 -10.93 -0.05 -12.87
C SER A 53 -10.56 1.35 -13.32
N GLY A 54 -10.99 1.73 -14.53
CA GLY A 54 -10.88 3.12 -15.01
C GLY A 54 -11.86 4.08 -14.31
N THR A 55 -12.82 3.55 -13.55
CA THR A 55 -13.83 4.37 -12.87
C THR A 55 -13.46 4.49 -11.40
N PRO A 56 -13.22 5.72 -10.90
CA PRO A 56 -12.89 5.96 -9.50
C PRO A 56 -14.02 5.51 -8.55
N GLY A 57 -13.67 4.98 -7.38
CA GLY A 57 -14.64 4.64 -6.32
C GLY A 57 -15.28 3.25 -6.42
N LYS A 58 -14.85 2.37 -7.33
CA LYS A 58 -15.42 1.02 -7.44
C LYS A 58 -14.91 0.02 -6.42
N THR A 59 -13.69 0.15 -5.93
CA THR A 59 -13.12 -0.77 -4.93
C THR A 59 -13.51 -0.28 -3.54
N ARG A 60 -14.61 -0.81 -3.02
CA ARG A 60 -15.08 -0.60 -1.64
C ARG A 60 -14.79 -1.80 -0.75
N LEU A 61 -14.03 -2.77 -1.24
CA LEU A 61 -13.77 -4.04 -0.60
C LEU A 61 -12.29 -4.17 -0.28
N ILE A 62 -11.99 -4.90 0.77
CA ILE A 62 -10.65 -5.39 1.08
C ILE A 62 -10.49 -6.70 0.31
N ASN A 63 -9.50 -6.78 -0.58
CA ASN A 63 -9.26 -8.01 -1.35
C ASN A 63 -7.98 -8.69 -0.84
N TYR A 64 -8.09 -9.98 -0.55
CA TYR A 64 -7.00 -10.82 -0.08
C TYR A 64 -6.50 -11.74 -1.18
N PHE A 65 -5.19 -11.81 -1.31
CA PHE A 65 -4.48 -12.72 -2.19
C PHE A 65 -3.44 -13.49 -1.37
N LEU A 66 -3.45 -14.81 -1.45
CA LEU A 66 -2.42 -15.65 -0.84
C LEU A 66 -1.25 -15.77 -1.82
N VAL A 67 -0.06 -15.42 -1.37
CA VAL A 67 1.17 -15.43 -2.17
C VAL A 67 2.14 -16.47 -1.61
N ASN A 68 2.64 -17.33 -2.50
CA ASN A 68 3.58 -18.42 -2.17
C ASN A 68 3.14 -19.28 -0.97
N ASP A 69 1.84 -19.38 -0.72
CA ASP A 69 1.23 -20.08 0.43
C ASP A 69 1.79 -19.63 1.80
N SER A 70 2.43 -18.47 1.89
CA SER A 70 3.20 -18.02 3.04
C SER A 70 2.84 -16.63 3.59
N TRP A 71 2.19 -15.79 2.81
CA TRP A 71 1.78 -14.45 3.24
C TRP A 71 0.58 -13.92 2.43
N HIS A 72 -0.11 -12.93 2.99
CA HIS A 72 -1.23 -12.27 2.32
C HIS A 72 -0.82 -10.92 1.73
N LEU A 73 -1.04 -10.74 0.44
CA LEU A 73 -1.14 -9.42 -0.18
C LEU A 73 -2.58 -8.93 -0.01
N VAL A 74 -2.74 -7.71 0.55
CA VAL A 74 -4.05 -7.14 0.84
C VAL A 74 -4.23 -5.86 0.04
N ASP A 75 -5.22 -5.85 -0.86
CA ASP A 75 -5.60 -4.67 -1.65
C ASP A 75 -6.69 -3.90 -0.91
N LEU A 76 -6.32 -2.79 -0.27
CA LEU A 76 -7.25 -1.94 0.46
C LEU A 76 -7.98 -0.97 -0.48
N PRO A 77 -9.21 -0.57 -0.17
CA PRO A 77 -9.88 0.51 -0.89
C PRO A 77 -9.05 1.78 -0.83
N GLY A 78 -9.01 2.50 -1.96
CA GLY A 78 -8.30 3.78 -2.02
C GLY A 78 -8.97 4.85 -1.17
N TYR A 79 -8.18 5.75 -0.60
CA TYR A 79 -8.68 6.95 0.07
C TYR A 79 -8.85 8.13 -0.91
N GLY A 80 -9.57 9.17 -0.47
CA GLY A 80 -9.70 10.44 -1.20
C GLY A 80 -10.81 10.49 -2.24
N TYR A 81 -11.65 9.46 -2.38
CA TYR A 81 -12.74 9.46 -3.36
C TYR A 81 -14.14 9.53 -2.74
N ALA A 82 -14.29 9.33 -1.45
CA ALA A 82 -15.60 9.50 -0.83
C ALA A 82 -15.97 11.00 -0.88
N LYS A 83 -17.12 11.35 -1.47
CA LYS A 83 -17.90 12.48 -1.01
C LYS A 83 -18.27 12.13 0.45
N VAL A 84 -17.33 12.40 1.35
CA VAL A 84 -17.48 12.12 2.76
C VAL A 84 -18.63 12.99 3.24
N SER A 85 -19.61 12.36 3.84
CA SER A 85 -20.62 13.08 4.61
C SER A 85 -19.87 13.99 5.60
N LYS A 86 -20.38 15.20 5.86
CA LYS A 86 -19.75 16.19 6.74
C LYS A 86 -19.43 15.68 8.17
N THR A 87 -19.77 14.43 8.49
CA THR A 87 -19.54 13.75 9.77
C THR A 87 -18.22 12.96 9.85
N ASP A 88 -17.64 12.52 8.74
CA ASP A 88 -16.33 11.84 8.74
C ASP A 88 -15.18 12.87 8.60
N ARG A 89 -14.88 13.55 9.71
CA ARG A 89 -13.88 14.64 9.78
C ARG A 89 -12.44 14.22 9.43
N GLN A 90 -12.14 12.94 9.24
CA GLN A 90 -10.79 12.46 8.95
C GLN A 90 -10.57 11.99 7.50
N GLY A 91 -11.58 11.99 6.64
CA GLY A 91 -11.41 11.71 5.19
C GLY A 91 -11.07 10.25 4.81
N PHE A 92 -10.94 9.36 5.79
CA PHE A 92 -10.66 7.94 5.57
C PHE A 92 -11.91 7.10 5.82
N SER A 93 -12.15 6.09 4.97
CA SER A 93 -13.34 5.26 5.13
C SER A 93 -13.25 4.41 6.39
N ALA A 94 -14.37 4.22 7.08
CA ALA A 94 -14.46 3.38 8.28
C ALA A 94 -13.89 1.97 8.07
N ILE A 95 -13.95 1.44 6.84
CA ILE A 95 -13.39 0.12 6.52
C ILE A 95 -11.86 0.09 6.64
N ILE A 96 -11.17 1.19 6.29
CA ILE A 96 -9.71 1.30 6.42
C ILE A 96 -9.35 1.35 7.89
N THR A 97 -9.99 2.23 8.66
CA THR A 97 -9.75 2.37 10.11
C THR A 97 -9.98 1.05 10.84
N GLN A 98 -11.12 0.40 10.60
CA GLN A 98 -11.43 -0.90 11.19
C GLN A 98 -10.42 -1.99 10.80
N TYR A 99 -9.92 -1.97 9.57
CA TYR A 99 -8.89 -2.91 9.14
C TYR A 99 -7.58 -2.67 9.92
N LEU A 100 -7.12 -1.44 9.99
CA LEU A 100 -5.87 -1.09 10.67
C LEU A 100 -5.92 -1.40 12.18
N GLU A 101 -7.07 -1.20 12.82
CA GLU A 101 -7.27 -1.47 14.25
C GLU A 101 -7.42 -2.97 14.58
N ALA A 102 -7.92 -3.78 13.63
CA ALA A 102 -8.30 -5.16 13.90
C ALA A 102 -7.29 -6.22 13.41
N ARG A 103 -6.19 -5.80 12.72
CA ARG A 103 -5.28 -6.75 12.05
C ARG A 103 -3.89 -6.77 12.64
N ASP A 104 -3.70 -7.60 13.70
CA ASP A 104 -2.41 -7.78 14.39
C ASP A 104 -1.32 -8.39 13.49
N LYS A 105 -1.70 -9.07 12.41
CA LYS A 105 -0.76 -9.63 11.42
C LYS A 105 -0.39 -8.68 10.29
N LEU A 106 -0.87 -7.43 10.31
CA LEU A 106 -0.42 -6.38 9.41
C LEU A 106 1.04 -6.05 9.69
N THR A 107 1.92 -6.59 8.86
CA THR A 107 3.38 -6.45 9.01
C THR A 107 3.86 -5.12 8.43
N CYS A 108 3.32 -4.71 7.27
CA CYS A 108 3.64 -3.42 6.65
C CYS A 108 2.49 -2.95 5.76
N LEU A 109 2.23 -1.65 5.79
CA LEU A 109 1.30 -0.97 4.89
C LEU A 109 2.06 -0.19 3.82
N PHE A 110 1.98 -0.60 2.57
CA PHE A 110 2.56 0.14 1.44
C PHE A 110 1.61 1.26 1.01
N VAL A 111 2.03 2.51 1.24
CA VAL A 111 1.30 3.72 0.84
C VAL A 111 1.78 4.16 -0.53
N LEU A 112 0.94 4.03 -1.54
CA LEU A 112 1.26 4.38 -2.91
C LEU A 112 1.01 5.86 -3.17
N VAL A 113 2.00 6.51 -3.76
CA VAL A 113 1.92 7.90 -4.21
C VAL A 113 2.31 8.02 -5.69
N ASP A 114 1.71 8.95 -6.40
CA ASP A 114 2.04 9.22 -7.79
C ASP A 114 3.28 10.10 -7.87
N SER A 115 4.38 9.58 -8.40
CA SER A 115 5.68 10.28 -8.46
C SER A 115 5.66 11.60 -9.21
N ARG A 116 4.64 11.84 -10.02
CA ARG A 116 4.45 13.08 -10.81
C ARG A 116 3.93 14.25 -10.00
N LEU A 117 3.43 13.99 -8.79
CA LEU A 117 2.73 14.95 -7.95
C LEU A 117 3.59 15.33 -6.75
N ALA A 118 3.55 16.61 -6.39
CA ALA A 118 4.02 17.06 -5.08
C ALA A 118 3.24 16.38 -3.93
N PRO A 119 3.75 16.39 -2.70
CA PRO A 119 3.04 15.84 -1.54
C PRO A 119 1.61 16.36 -1.46
N GLN A 120 0.67 15.46 -1.56
CA GLN A 120 -0.74 15.82 -1.42
C GLN A 120 -1.11 15.85 0.06
N LYS A 121 -1.86 16.85 0.48
CA LYS A 121 -2.27 17.03 1.87
C LYS A 121 -2.86 15.74 2.47
N MET A 122 -3.71 15.06 1.73
CA MET A 122 -4.37 13.84 2.17
C MET A 122 -3.38 12.67 2.35
N ASP A 123 -2.34 12.57 1.49
CA ASP A 123 -1.31 11.53 1.62
C ASP A 123 -0.50 11.76 2.90
N VAL A 124 -0.09 13.01 3.16
CA VAL A 124 0.65 13.38 4.38
C VAL A 124 -0.20 13.17 5.64
N GLU A 125 -1.47 13.58 5.63
CA GLU A 125 -2.40 13.37 6.75
C GLU A 125 -2.58 11.87 7.05
N PHE A 126 -2.69 11.03 6.01
CA PHE A 126 -2.81 9.59 6.18
C PHE A 126 -1.54 8.98 6.80
N MET A 127 -0.37 9.30 6.25
CA MET A 127 0.91 8.83 6.81
C MET A 127 1.09 9.30 8.26
N THR A 128 0.73 10.55 8.57
CA THR A 128 0.77 11.08 9.95
C THR A 128 -0.16 10.28 10.88
N LEU A 129 -1.34 9.89 10.40
CA LEU A 129 -2.24 9.02 11.16
C LEU A 129 -1.59 7.66 11.45
N LEU A 130 -0.97 7.03 10.44
CA LEU A 130 -0.27 5.75 10.60
C LEU A 130 0.82 5.84 11.66
N GLY A 131 1.66 6.87 11.60
CA GLY A 131 2.72 7.08 12.59
C GLY A 131 2.19 7.27 14.01
N ARG A 132 1.11 8.04 14.20
CA ARG A 132 0.46 8.23 15.51
C ARG A 132 -0.09 6.94 16.11
N HIS A 133 -0.53 6.01 15.27
CA HIS A 133 -1.06 4.70 15.70
C HIS A 133 0.01 3.60 15.72
N GLY A 134 1.28 3.93 15.47
CA GLY A 134 2.37 2.95 15.46
C GLY A 134 2.24 1.89 14.36
N ILE A 135 1.54 2.20 13.27
CA ILE A 135 1.34 1.26 12.16
C ILE A 135 2.55 1.31 11.24
N PRO A 136 3.30 0.20 11.06
CA PRO A 136 4.44 0.15 10.17
C PRO A 136 4.02 0.42 8.72
N PHE A 137 4.70 1.34 8.05
CA PHE A 137 4.42 1.62 6.65
C PHE A 137 5.68 1.96 5.84
N ALA A 138 5.57 1.75 4.54
CA ALA A 138 6.56 2.15 3.55
C ALA A 138 5.87 2.94 2.42
N ILE A 139 6.62 3.77 1.71
CA ILE A 139 6.10 4.58 0.61
C ILE A 139 6.50 3.97 -0.72
N VAL A 140 5.55 3.85 -1.65
CA VAL A 140 5.83 3.39 -3.01
C VAL A 140 5.49 4.48 -4.00
N PHE A 141 6.52 5.09 -4.58
CA PHE A 141 6.38 6.02 -5.68
C PHE A 141 6.08 5.24 -6.96
N THR A 142 4.91 5.47 -7.53
CA THR A 142 4.46 4.80 -8.75
C THR A 142 4.64 5.68 -9.98
N LYS A 143 4.57 5.09 -11.18
CA LYS A 143 4.63 5.78 -12.48
C LYS A 143 5.92 6.58 -12.71
N THR A 144 7.03 6.10 -12.15
CA THR A 144 8.34 6.77 -12.27
C THR A 144 8.81 6.92 -13.73
N ASP A 145 8.28 6.12 -14.65
CA ASP A 145 8.52 6.20 -16.09
C ASP A 145 7.88 7.40 -16.77
N LYS A 146 7.00 8.12 -16.09
CA LYS A 146 6.26 9.27 -16.64
C LYS A 146 6.96 10.61 -16.43
N ILE A 147 8.08 10.62 -15.72
CA ILE A 147 8.89 11.81 -15.44
C ILE A 147 10.37 11.51 -15.61
N GLY A 148 11.17 12.54 -15.86
CA GLY A 148 12.63 12.41 -15.90
C GLY A 148 13.24 12.14 -14.52
N ILE A 149 14.43 11.56 -14.51
CA ILE A 149 15.11 11.17 -13.27
C ILE A 149 15.34 12.37 -12.31
N GLN A 150 15.64 13.54 -12.85
CA GLN A 150 15.85 14.74 -12.02
C GLN A 150 14.55 15.18 -11.35
N VAL A 151 13.44 15.22 -12.12
CA VAL A 151 12.11 15.56 -11.58
C VAL A 151 11.68 14.55 -10.51
N LEU A 152 11.99 13.27 -10.69
CA LEU A 152 11.74 12.25 -9.68
C LEU A 152 12.49 12.56 -8.39
N LYS A 153 13.80 12.84 -8.48
CA LYS A 153 14.61 13.20 -7.32
C LYS A 153 14.06 14.43 -6.60
N ASP A 154 13.75 15.49 -7.34
CA ASP A 154 13.22 16.73 -6.79
C ASP A 154 11.87 16.49 -6.06
N ASN A 155 10.98 15.69 -6.64
CA ASN A 155 9.71 15.34 -6.01
C ASN A 155 9.90 14.50 -4.75
N VAL A 156 10.82 13.54 -4.76
CA VAL A 156 11.17 12.72 -3.58
C VAL A 156 11.75 13.60 -2.48
N ASP A 157 12.63 14.53 -2.81
CA ASP A 157 13.20 15.48 -1.84
C ASP A 157 12.12 16.35 -1.20
N VAL A 158 11.15 16.83 -1.99
CA VAL A 158 10.00 17.57 -1.46
C VAL A 158 9.15 16.70 -0.52
N TYR A 159 8.90 15.43 -0.88
CA TYR A 159 8.22 14.48 0.01
C TYR A 159 9.01 14.26 1.30
N SER A 160 10.31 13.99 1.19
CA SER A 160 11.20 13.73 2.33
C SER A 160 11.22 14.91 3.31
N LYS A 161 11.40 16.13 2.81
CA LYS A 161 11.35 17.35 3.63
C LYS A 161 10.01 17.51 4.31
N LYS A 162 8.91 17.24 3.61
CA LYS A 162 7.57 17.35 4.18
C LYS A 162 7.30 16.31 5.26
N LEU A 163 7.81 15.10 5.12
CA LEU A 163 7.67 14.05 6.11
C LEU A 163 8.55 14.32 7.34
N LEU A 164 9.77 14.83 7.18
CA LEU A 164 10.67 15.20 8.28
C LEU A 164 10.14 16.38 9.15
N GLU A 165 9.08 17.08 8.73
CA GLU A 165 8.36 17.97 9.61
C GLU A 165 7.59 17.25 10.74
N TYR A 166 7.35 15.93 10.58
CA TYR A 166 6.51 15.11 11.47
C TYR A 166 7.24 13.91 12.07
N TRP A 167 8.36 13.47 11.48
CA TRP A 167 9.12 12.30 11.90
C TRP A 167 10.62 12.60 12.00
N GLU A 168 11.31 11.91 12.89
CA GLU A 168 12.77 11.95 13.01
C GLU A 168 13.46 11.20 11.89
N GLU A 169 12.86 10.10 11.43
CA GLU A 169 13.38 9.24 10.37
C GLU A 169 12.33 9.03 9.27
N LEU A 170 12.81 8.88 8.04
CA LEU A 170 11.95 8.60 6.90
C LEU A 170 11.58 7.12 6.85
N PRO A 171 10.34 6.77 6.49
CA PRO A 171 9.97 5.40 6.18
C PRO A 171 10.73 4.91 4.93
N SER A 172 10.83 3.58 4.77
CA SER A 172 11.37 2.98 3.55
C SER A 172 10.62 3.48 2.31
N MET A 173 11.36 3.80 1.25
CA MET A 173 10.82 4.36 0.01
C MET A 173 11.21 3.51 -1.19
N PHE A 174 10.24 3.18 -2.03
CA PHE A 174 10.42 2.39 -3.24
C PHE A 174 9.97 3.15 -4.48
N TYR A 175 10.60 2.88 -5.61
CA TYR A 175 10.37 3.57 -6.87
C TYR A 175 9.96 2.57 -7.94
N THR A 176 8.71 2.65 -8.42
CA THR A 176 8.15 1.61 -9.27
C THR A 176 7.56 2.14 -10.58
N SER A 177 7.69 1.31 -11.62
CA SER A 177 6.97 1.48 -12.87
C SER A 177 6.42 0.13 -13.35
N SER A 178 5.11 -0.06 -13.24
CA SER A 178 4.47 -1.27 -13.76
C SER A 178 4.53 -1.36 -15.30
N SER A 179 4.59 -0.21 -15.99
CA SER A 179 4.68 -0.16 -17.46
C SER A 179 6.08 -0.49 -17.98
N LYS A 180 7.12 -0.07 -17.29
CA LYS A 180 8.53 -0.36 -17.61
C LYS A 180 9.07 -1.58 -16.87
N LYS A 181 8.26 -2.20 -16.01
CA LYS A 181 8.62 -3.37 -15.22
C LYS A 181 9.89 -3.14 -14.38
N SER A 182 9.88 -2.11 -13.54
CA SER A 182 10.99 -1.77 -12.64
C SER A 182 10.50 -1.54 -11.21
N GLY A 183 11.36 -1.81 -10.21
CA GLY A 183 11.13 -1.55 -8.80
C GLY A 183 10.26 -2.58 -8.07
N ALA A 184 9.92 -3.72 -8.69
CA ALA A 184 9.16 -4.76 -8.03
C ALA A 184 10.03 -5.64 -7.14
N ASP A 185 11.24 -5.92 -7.57
CA ASP A 185 12.15 -6.81 -6.85
C ASP A 185 12.54 -6.19 -5.51
N GLU A 186 12.79 -4.88 -5.46
CA GLU A 186 13.11 -4.14 -4.23
C GLU A 186 11.95 -4.18 -3.22
N VAL A 187 10.70 -4.05 -3.69
CA VAL A 187 9.51 -4.19 -2.82
C VAL A 187 9.38 -5.62 -2.31
N LEU A 188 9.60 -6.62 -3.16
CA LEU A 188 9.50 -8.04 -2.80
C LEU A 188 10.63 -8.46 -1.84
N ASP A 189 11.85 -7.95 -2.00
CA ASP A 189 12.96 -8.22 -1.12
C ASP A 189 12.72 -7.63 0.27
N TYR A 190 12.18 -6.41 0.34
CA TYR A 190 11.75 -5.82 1.61
C TYR A 190 10.64 -6.64 2.30
N ILE A 191 9.68 -7.16 1.56
CA ILE A 191 8.65 -8.07 2.11
C ILE A 191 9.30 -9.33 2.68
N GLU A 192 10.27 -9.92 1.98
CA GLU A 192 11.01 -11.11 2.43
C GLU A 192 11.77 -10.85 3.73
N GLU A 193 12.46 -9.72 3.82
CA GLU A 193 13.14 -9.27 5.05
C GLU A 193 12.17 -9.12 6.22
N CYS A 194 11.03 -8.46 6.00
CA CYS A 194 9.99 -8.31 7.02
C CYS A 194 9.44 -9.67 7.49
N ILE A 195 9.20 -10.62 6.58
CA ILE A 195 8.75 -11.98 6.93
C ILE A 195 9.81 -12.69 7.79
N ALA A 196 11.09 -12.57 7.44
CA ALA A 196 12.17 -13.19 8.22
C ALA A 196 12.21 -12.65 9.66
N ILE A 197 12.07 -11.33 9.84
CA ILE A 197 12.02 -10.69 11.16
C ILE A 197 10.82 -11.20 11.99
N VAL A 198 9.62 -11.27 11.36
CA VAL A 198 8.41 -11.75 12.05
C VAL A 198 8.57 -13.18 12.51
N ASN A 199 9.15 -14.06 11.68
CA ASN A 199 9.36 -15.46 12.02
C ASN A 199 10.36 -15.64 13.17
N THR A 200 11.45 -14.87 13.18
CA THR A 200 12.46 -14.89 14.26
C THR A 200 11.88 -14.45 15.60
N ASN A 201 10.93 -13.52 15.62
CA ASN A 201 10.29 -13.04 16.85
C ASN A 201 9.17 -13.96 17.39
N MET A 202 8.82 -15.03 16.66
CA MET A 202 7.82 -16.02 17.07
C MET A 202 8.45 -17.30 17.64
N GLU A 203 9.76 -17.49 17.53
CA GLU A 203 10.56 -18.54 18.17
C GLU A 203 11.03 -18.11 19.57
#